data_80748a7c2ae2522a37f427e17299446c
#
_entry.id   80748a7c2ae2522a37f427e17299446c
#
_cell.length_a   1.000
_cell.length_b   1.000
_cell.length_c   1.000
_cell.angle_alpha   90.00
_cell.angle_beta   90.00
_cell.angle_gamma   90.00
#
_symmetry.space_group_name_H-M   'P 1'
#
loop_
_entity.id
_entity.type
_entity.pdbx_description
1 polymer ?
#
loop_
_entity_poly.entity_id
_entity_poly.type
_entity_poly.pdbx_seq_one_letter_code
_entity_poly.pdbx_strand_id
1 'polypeptide(L)'
;MNIPLNKSIKKNIPLDILNKINTDNLGVSIITCTNKFQYMNNIFNNYENQKHPKKELIIILNNNNLNINYWKNKAKSFNNVNIYQLDEKVTLGECLNFAVKKAKFDIIAKFDDDDYYGINYLSHSLKAFEYTDAAILGKYTTFVYFENIQTLAIRNPNRDQRYTYRVEGSTLIIKKNVFEKVKFKKLNLGEDAQFCKDCIKENFNIFSTDMFNFVYMRHKNASNHTWNIDNDYLLKYCKVIGKIENFKTIVDKY
;
A
#
# COMPACT_ATOMS: atom_id res chain seq x y z
N MET A 1 -4.41 -2.80 28.36
CA MET A 1 -5.55 -3.70 28.08
C MET A 1 -5.04 -4.82 27.20
N ASN A 2 -4.90 -6.01 27.77
CA ASN A 2 -4.50 -7.21 27.03
C ASN A 2 -5.69 -7.68 26.19
N ILE A 3 -5.59 -7.54 24.88
CA ILE A 3 -6.49 -8.20 23.92
C ILE A 3 -6.00 -9.66 23.85
N PRO A 4 -6.82 -10.66 24.16
CA PRO A 4 -6.37 -12.05 24.15
C PRO A 4 -6.08 -12.48 22.71
N LEU A 5 -4.80 -12.69 22.41
CA LEU A 5 -4.27 -13.32 21.20
C LEU A 5 -4.44 -14.85 21.28
N ASN A 6 -5.65 -15.33 21.49
CA ASN A 6 -5.93 -16.75 21.45
C ASN A 6 -7.20 -17.02 20.66
N LYS A 7 -7.05 -17.03 19.33
CA LYS A 7 -7.79 -17.93 18.46
C LYS A 7 -6.87 -18.25 17.28
N SER A 8 -6.16 -19.35 17.38
CA SER A 8 -5.72 -20.13 16.24
C SER A 8 -7.01 -20.54 15.50
N ILE A 9 -7.50 -19.65 14.67
CA ILE A 9 -8.63 -19.93 13.78
C ILE A 9 -8.02 -20.55 12.52
N LYS A 10 -7.63 -21.83 12.62
CA LYS A 10 -7.89 -22.75 11.53
C LYS A 10 -9.41 -22.95 11.51
N LYS A 11 -10.18 -21.98 11.08
CA LYS A 11 -11.46 -22.27 10.47
C LYS A 11 -11.09 -23.03 9.19
N ASN A 12 -11.38 -24.33 9.18
CA ASN A 12 -11.58 -25.08 7.96
C ASN A 12 -12.73 -24.34 7.24
N ILE A 13 -12.39 -23.36 6.41
CA ILE A 13 -13.34 -22.82 5.45
C ILE A 13 -13.58 -23.99 4.51
N PRO A 14 -14.83 -24.47 4.36
CA PRO A 14 -15.14 -25.51 3.40
C PRO A 14 -14.58 -25.05 2.03
N LEU A 15 -13.78 -25.88 1.40
CA LEU A 15 -13.14 -25.58 0.10
C LEU A 15 -14.17 -25.17 -0.98
N ASP A 16 -15.42 -25.54 -0.80
CA ASP A 16 -16.55 -25.28 -1.69
C ASP A 16 -17.04 -23.82 -1.63
N ILE A 17 -16.71 -23.05 -0.58
CA ILE A 17 -17.10 -21.63 -0.39
C ILE A 17 -16.01 -20.68 -0.92
N LEU A 18 -14.80 -21.16 -1.11
CA LEU A 18 -13.79 -20.47 -1.89
C LEU A 18 -14.18 -20.61 -3.38
N ASN A 19 -15.23 -19.88 -3.77
CA ASN A 19 -15.48 -19.61 -5.18
C ASN A 19 -14.13 -19.17 -5.75
N LYS A 20 -13.63 -19.90 -6.75
CA LYS A 20 -12.39 -19.61 -7.46
C LYS A 20 -12.49 -18.20 -8.02
N ILE A 21 -12.23 -17.20 -7.17
CA ILE A 21 -12.11 -15.81 -7.60
C ILE A 21 -10.89 -15.81 -8.53
N ASN A 22 -11.13 -15.70 -9.83
CA ASN A 22 -10.03 -15.46 -10.75
C ASN A 22 -9.54 -14.03 -10.51
N THR A 23 -8.48 -13.88 -9.73
CA THR A 23 -7.93 -12.59 -9.33
C THR A 23 -7.38 -11.79 -10.51
N ASP A 24 -7.06 -12.42 -11.64
CA ASP A 24 -6.63 -11.74 -12.87
C ASP A 24 -7.76 -10.90 -13.48
N ASN A 25 -9.03 -11.23 -13.19
CA ASN A 25 -10.20 -10.50 -13.66
C ASN A 25 -10.64 -9.37 -12.70
N LEU A 26 -10.08 -9.28 -11.51
CA LEU A 26 -10.41 -8.21 -10.57
C LEU A 26 -9.90 -6.86 -11.09
N GLY A 27 -10.78 -5.88 -11.13
CA GLY A 27 -10.36 -4.50 -11.40
C GLY A 27 -9.79 -3.86 -10.14
N VAL A 28 -8.68 -3.13 -10.27
CA VAL A 28 -7.98 -2.46 -9.15
C VAL A 28 -7.90 -0.96 -9.40
N SER A 29 -8.41 -0.17 -8.47
CA SER A 29 -8.18 1.27 -8.42
C SER A 29 -7.00 1.56 -7.50
N ILE A 30 -5.85 1.90 -8.09
CA ILE A 30 -4.68 2.38 -7.35
C ILE A 30 -4.95 3.82 -6.97
N ILE A 31 -4.82 4.14 -5.68
CA ILE A 31 -4.96 5.49 -5.15
C ILE A 31 -3.62 5.98 -4.58
N THR A 32 -3.22 7.18 -4.94
CA THR A 32 -1.99 7.81 -4.45
C THR A 32 -2.27 9.26 -4.08
N CYS A 33 -1.82 9.69 -2.90
CA CYS A 33 -1.82 11.09 -2.51
C CYS A 33 -0.38 11.61 -2.50
N THR A 34 -0.15 12.80 -3.04
CA THR A 34 1.17 13.43 -3.00
C THR A 34 1.05 14.94 -2.82
N ASN A 35 2.00 15.50 -2.08
CA ASN A 35 2.22 16.94 -1.98
C ASN A 35 3.57 17.36 -2.58
N LYS A 36 4.26 16.45 -3.31
CA LYS A 36 5.64 16.59 -3.75
C LYS A 36 5.78 16.32 -5.25
N PHE A 37 6.30 17.30 -5.99
CA PHE A 37 6.51 17.20 -7.42
C PHE A 37 7.56 16.14 -7.80
N GLN A 38 8.62 15.99 -6.99
CA GLN A 38 9.74 15.11 -7.30
C GLN A 38 9.36 13.63 -7.44
N TYR A 39 8.27 13.19 -6.83
CA TYR A 39 7.82 11.79 -6.91
C TYR A 39 6.88 11.49 -8.09
N MET A 40 6.59 12.49 -8.93
CA MET A 40 5.73 12.28 -10.10
C MET A 40 6.15 11.07 -10.92
N ASN A 41 7.41 11.00 -11.34
CA ASN A 41 7.89 9.90 -12.18
C ASN A 41 7.80 8.55 -11.45
N ASN A 42 8.06 8.52 -10.14
CA ASN A 42 7.93 7.30 -9.33
C ASN A 42 6.49 6.78 -9.34
N ILE A 43 5.51 7.66 -9.11
CA ILE A 43 4.08 7.32 -9.12
C ILE A 43 3.67 6.70 -10.47
N PHE A 44 3.99 7.36 -11.59
CA PHE A 44 3.63 6.87 -12.91
C PHE A 44 4.35 5.57 -13.27
N ASN A 45 5.63 5.44 -12.95
CA ASN A 45 6.41 4.22 -13.17
C ASN A 45 5.88 3.04 -12.35
N ASN A 46 5.55 3.24 -11.08
CA ASN A 46 4.96 2.21 -10.23
C ASN A 46 3.61 1.72 -10.78
N TYR A 47 2.80 2.61 -11.34
CA TYR A 47 1.54 2.26 -11.99
C TYR A 47 1.75 1.49 -13.29
N GLU A 48 2.55 2.04 -14.20
CA GLU A 48 2.75 1.47 -15.54
C GLU A 48 3.36 0.08 -15.47
N ASN A 49 4.34 -0.11 -14.60
CA ASN A 49 5.04 -1.38 -14.44
C ASN A 49 4.16 -2.51 -13.88
N GLN A 50 3.00 -2.24 -13.27
CA GLN A 50 2.14 -3.31 -12.78
C GLN A 50 1.61 -4.17 -13.95
N LYS A 51 1.92 -5.46 -13.96
CA LYS A 51 1.42 -6.41 -14.98
C LYS A 51 -0.09 -6.69 -14.89
N HIS A 52 -0.72 -6.30 -13.78
CA HIS A 52 -2.17 -6.50 -13.60
C HIS A 52 -2.95 -5.74 -14.69
N PRO A 53 -3.77 -6.44 -15.50
CA PRO A 53 -4.31 -5.85 -16.75
C PRO A 53 -5.44 -4.85 -16.50
N LYS A 54 -6.27 -5.08 -15.49
CA LYS A 54 -7.48 -4.29 -15.23
C LYS A 54 -7.26 -3.32 -14.08
N LYS A 55 -6.60 -2.20 -14.37
CA LYS A 55 -6.23 -1.19 -13.37
C LYS A 55 -6.55 0.23 -13.80
N GLU A 56 -6.70 1.12 -12.82
CA GLU A 56 -6.68 2.56 -12.99
C GLU A 56 -5.80 3.20 -11.91
N LEU A 57 -5.37 4.44 -12.15
CA LEU A 57 -4.64 5.25 -11.19
C LEU A 57 -5.41 6.53 -10.89
N ILE A 58 -5.58 6.83 -9.61
CA ILE A 58 -6.18 8.06 -9.11
C ILE A 58 -5.14 8.78 -8.26
N ILE A 59 -4.69 9.95 -8.74
CA ILE A 59 -3.71 10.77 -8.04
C ILE A 59 -4.41 11.97 -7.42
N ILE A 60 -4.19 12.18 -6.13
CA ILE A 60 -4.63 13.37 -5.40
C ILE A 60 -3.41 14.23 -5.13
N LEU A 61 -3.38 15.41 -5.73
CA LEU A 61 -2.40 16.46 -5.45
C LEU A 61 -2.90 17.25 -4.22
N ASN A 62 -2.21 17.11 -3.10
CA ASN A 62 -2.58 17.75 -1.84
C ASN A 62 -1.59 18.90 -1.52
N ASN A 63 -1.45 19.79 -2.48
CA ASN A 63 -0.60 20.99 -2.36
C ASN A 63 -1.06 22.02 -3.38
N ASN A 64 -1.34 23.25 -2.93
CA ASN A 64 -1.84 24.32 -3.77
C ASN A 64 -0.81 24.82 -4.80
N ASN A 65 0.50 24.60 -4.55
CA ASN A 65 1.58 25.02 -5.44
C ASN A 65 1.89 24.03 -6.56
N LEU A 66 1.29 22.83 -6.55
CA LEU A 66 1.46 21.86 -7.64
C LEU A 66 0.62 22.26 -8.86
N ASN A 67 1.26 22.37 -10.02
CA ASN A 67 0.56 22.70 -11.26
C ASN A 67 -0.17 21.46 -11.79
N ILE A 68 -1.48 21.37 -11.53
CA ILE A 68 -2.33 20.25 -11.97
C ILE A 68 -2.29 20.04 -13.50
N ASN A 69 -2.13 21.09 -14.30
CA ASN A 69 -2.10 20.96 -15.76
C ASN A 69 -0.85 20.19 -16.21
N TYR A 70 0.28 20.38 -15.54
CA TYR A 70 1.49 19.62 -15.82
C TYR A 70 1.28 18.12 -15.55
N TRP A 71 0.66 17.78 -14.42
CA TRP A 71 0.31 16.40 -14.06
C TRP A 71 -0.68 15.78 -15.04
N LYS A 72 -1.74 16.52 -15.42
CA LYS A 72 -2.71 16.07 -16.43
C LYS A 72 -2.07 15.85 -17.80
N ASN A 73 -1.13 16.71 -18.20
CA ASN A 73 -0.40 16.51 -19.45
C ASN A 73 0.45 15.24 -19.42
N LYS A 74 1.16 14.98 -18.32
CA LYS A 74 1.90 13.73 -18.12
C LYS A 74 0.97 12.52 -18.17
N ALA A 75 -0.20 12.61 -17.54
CA ALA A 75 -1.19 11.54 -17.50
C ALA A 75 -1.71 11.12 -18.88
N LYS A 76 -1.71 12.00 -19.89
CA LYS A 76 -2.14 11.67 -21.25
C LYS A 76 -1.35 10.53 -21.92
N SER A 77 -0.13 10.27 -21.44
CA SER A 77 0.72 9.19 -21.95
C SER A 77 0.42 7.84 -21.28
N PHE A 78 -0.56 7.78 -20.38
CA PHE A 78 -0.91 6.57 -19.63
C PHE A 78 -2.42 6.29 -19.73
N ASN A 79 -2.78 5.02 -19.74
CA ASN A 79 -4.18 4.62 -19.78
C ASN A 79 -4.81 4.67 -18.38
N ASN A 80 -6.09 5.09 -18.31
CA ASN A 80 -6.90 5.05 -17.08
C ASN A 80 -6.28 5.80 -15.89
N VAL A 81 -5.72 7.00 -16.10
CA VAL A 81 -5.18 7.86 -15.05
C VAL A 81 -6.05 9.09 -14.85
N ASN A 82 -6.44 9.35 -13.61
CA ASN A 82 -7.23 10.50 -13.20
C ASN A 82 -6.47 11.34 -12.17
N ILE A 83 -6.41 12.65 -12.37
CA ILE A 83 -5.72 13.60 -11.49
C ILE A 83 -6.74 14.55 -10.88
N TYR A 84 -6.70 14.67 -9.57
CA TYR A 84 -7.48 15.63 -8.79
C TYR A 84 -6.55 16.46 -7.92
N GLN A 85 -6.94 17.69 -7.61
CA GLN A 85 -6.22 18.54 -6.66
C GLN A 85 -7.17 18.92 -5.52
N LEU A 86 -6.70 18.79 -4.30
CA LEU A 86 -7.36 19.22 -3.10
C LEU A 86 -6.49 20.24 -2.38
N ASP A 87 -7.13 21.12 -1.62
CA ASP A 87 -6.43 22.12 -0.81
C ASP A 87 -5.44 21.44 0.15
N GLU A 88 -4.28 22.03 0.36
CA GLU A 88 -3.21 21.51 1.21
C GLU A 88 -3.61 21.36 2.69
N LYS A 89 -4.70 22.03 3.12
CA LYS A 89 -5.28 21.89 4.46
C LYS A 89 -6.11 20.62 4.64
N VAL A 90 -6.50 19.97 3.53
CA VAL A 90 -7.21 18.69 3.57
C VAL A 90 -6.25 17.62 4.06
N THR A 91 -6.63 16.84 5.06
CA THR A 91 -5.76 15.80 5.62
C THR A 91 -5.56 14.62 4.65
N LEU A 92 -4.45 13.88 4.83
CA LEU A 92 -4.16 12.69 4.04
C LEU A 92 -5.33 11.69 4.05
N GLY A 93 -5.92 11.43 5.23
CA GLY A 93 -7.07 10.53 5.34
C GLY A 93 -8.30 11.00 4.56
N GLU A 94 -8.55 12.32 4.51
CA GLU A 94 -9.64 12.90 3.70
C GLU A 94 -9.32 12.79 2.20
N CYS A 95 -8.06 13.00 1.80
CA CYS A 95 -7.60 12.80 0.41
C CYS A 95 -7.80 11.35 -0.04
N LEU A 96 -7.43 10.38 0.79
CA LEU A 96 -7.63 8.96 0.52
C LEU A 96 -9.12 8.61 0.38
N ASN A 97 -9.98 9.11 1.28
CA ASN A 97 -11.43 8.90 1.19
C ASN A 97 -12.02 9.53 -0.08
N PHE A 98 -11.51 10.68 -0.50
CA PHE A 98 -11.91 11.29 -1.78
C PHE A 98 -11.52 10.41 -2.96
N ALA A 99 -10.28 9.87 -2.98
CA ALA A 99 -9.81 8.98 -4.03
C ALA A 99 -10.67 7.71 -4.11
N VAL A 100 -11.01 7.09 -2.97
CA VAL A 100 -11.92 5.94 -2.91
C VAL A 100 -13.28 6.23 -3.53
N LYS A 101 -13.84 7.42 -3.32
CA LYS A 101 -15.12 7.83 -3.96
C LYS A 101 -15.02 7.94 -5.48
N LYS A 102 -13.82 8.23 -6.02
CA LYS A 102 -13.56 8.34 -7.46
C LYS A 102 -13.23 7.00 -8.11
N ALA A 103 -12.89 5.99 -7.31
CA ALA A 103 -12.53 4.67 -7.76
C ALA A 103 -13.71 3.94 -8.44
N LYS A 104 -13.46 3.38 -9.63
CA LYS A 104 -14.48 2.63 -10.39
C LYS A 104 -14.47 1.14 -10.09
N PHE A 105 -13.35 0.60 -9.56
CA PHE A 105 -13.23 -0.82 -9.28
C PHE A 105 -13.49 -1.16 -7.81
N ASP A 106 -13.78 -2.44 -7.55
CA ASP A 106 -14.14 -2.95 -6.24
C ASP A 106 -12.94 -3.29 -5.35
N ILE A 107 -11.73 -3.20 -5.89
CA ILE A 107 -10.49 -3.33 -5.12
C ILE A 107 -9.75 -1.99 -5.14
N ILE A 108 -9.41 -1.51 -3.96
CA ILE A 108 -8.63 -0.29 -3.76
C ILE A 108 -7.22 -0.67 -3.32
N ALA A 109 -6.19 -0.22 -4.02
CA ALA A 109 -4.79 -0.39 -3.63
C ALA A 109 -4.17 0.98 -3.32
N LYS A 110 -3.74 1.20 -2.07
CA LYS A 110 -3.03 2.42 -1.67
C LYS A 110 -1.55 2.27 -2.01
N PHE A 111 -1.05 3.16 -2.87
CA PHE A 111 0.37 3.29 -3.18
C PHE A 111 0.87 4.63 -2.63
N ASP A 112 1.98 4.61 -1.90
CA ASP A 112 2.65 5.84 -1.48
C ASP A 112 3.54 6.35 -2.61
N ASP A 113 3.75 7.66 -2.64
CA ASP A 113 4.39 8.34 -3.77
C ASP A 113 5.90 8.09 -3.86
N ASP A 114 6.54 7.70 -2.75
CA ASP A 114 7.98 7.56 -2.58
C ASP A 114 8.49 6.11 -2.44
N ASP A 115 7.59 5.12 -2.36
CA ASP A 115 7.95 3.71 -2.24
C ASP A 115 8.15 3.00 -3.59
N TYR A 116 8.71 1.79 -3.56
CA TYR A 116 8.88 0.92 -4.72
C TYR A 116 7.85 -0.21 -4.74
N TYR A 117 7.17 -0.36 -5.88
CA TYR A 117 6.23 -1.45 -6.14
C TYR A 117 6.71 -2.24 -7.36
N GLY A 118 7.10 -3.50 -7.13
CA GLY A 118 7.57 -4.41 -8.16
C GLY A 118 6.47 -4.77 -9.16
N ILE A 119 6.88 -5.24 -10.32
CA ILE A 119 6.02 -5.48 -11.49
C ILE A 119 4.85 -6.43 -11.21
N ASN A 120 5.00 -7.36 -10.26
CA ASN A 120 4.00 -8.34 -9.87
C ASN A 120 3.34 -8.02 -8.50
N TYR A 121 3.52 -6.81 -7.95
CA TYR A 121 3.00 -6.48 -6.63
C TYR A 121 1.50 -6.72 -6.51
N LEU A 122 0.69 -6.20 -7.45
CA LEU A 122 -0.76 -6.39 -7.44
C LEU A 122 -1.13 -7.85 -7.67
N SER A 123 -0.66 -8.46 -8.76
CA SER A 123 -1.04 -9.83 -9.13
C SER A 123 -0.71 -10.85 -8.04
N HIS A 124 0.47 -10.73 -7.41
CA HIS A 124 0.85 -11.63 -6.31
C HIS A 124 0.04 -11.38 -5.04
N SER A 125 -0.16 -10.11 -4.67
CA SER A 125 -0.91 -9.79 -3.45
C SER A 125 -2.38 -10.21 -3.56
N LEU A 126 -3.02 -9.99 -4.71
CA LEU A 126 -4.42 -10.32 -4.95
C LEU A 126 -4.71 -11.83 -4.82
N LYS A 127 -3.75 -12.69 -5.14
CA LYS A 127 -3.92 -14.16 -4.97
C LYS A 127 -4.35 -14.56 -3.55
N ALA A 128 -4.04 -13.75 -2.55
CA ALA A 128 -4.49 -14.02 -1.19
C ALA A 128 -6.01 -14.00 -1.04
N PHE A 129 -6.77 -13.32 -1.91
CA PHE A 129 -8.23 -13.38 -1.92
C PHE A 129 -8.78 -14.74 -2.39
N GLU A 130 -7.96 -15.59 -3.06
CA GLU A 130 -8.39 -16.91 -3.53
C GLU A 130 -8.43 -17.95 -2.41
N TYR A 131 -7.65 -17.74 -1.33
CA TYR A 131 -7.49 -18.71 -0.24
C TYR A 131 -7.75 -18.14 1.16
N THR A 132 -8.20 -16.87 1.25
CA THR A 132 -8.55 -16.23 2.51
C THR A 132 -9.91 -15.55 2.42
N ASP A 133 -10.56 -15.36 3.57
CA ASP A 133 -11.76 -14.54 3.72
C ASP A 133 -11.44 -13.06 4.04
N ALA A 134 -10.18 -12.65 3.88
CA ALA A 134 -9.76 -11.30 4.19
C ALA A 134 -10.53 -10.24 3.38
N ALA A 135 -10.87 -9.15 4.02
CA ALA A 135 -11.39 -7.95 3.38
C ALA A 135 -10.27 -6.96 3.06
N ILE A 136 -9.17 -7.05 3.79
CA ILE A 136 -7.99 -6.23 3.64
C ILE A 136 -6.75 -7.11 3.51
N LEU A 137 -5.95 -6.85 2.49
CA LEU A 137 -4.62 -7.42 2.30
C LEU A 137 -3.57 -6.32 2.47
N GLY A 138 -2.35 -6.72 2.74
CA GLY A 138 -1.18 -5.86 2.76
C GLY A 138 0.04 -6.64 3.22
N LYS A 139 1.10 -5.93 3.59
CA LYS A 139 2.33 -6.54 4.07
C LYS A 139 2.63 -6.02 5.48
N TYR A 140 2.83 -6.93 6.44
CA TYR A 140 3.33 -6.58 7.75
C TYR A 140 4.85 -6.74 7.82
N THR A 141 5.38 -7.80 7.22
CA THR A 141 6.81 -7.93 6.93
C THR A 141 7.08 -7.23 5.60
N THR A 142 8.04 -6.31 5.57
CA THR A 142 8.42 -5.56 4.38
C THR A 142 9.92 -5.47 4.24
N PHE A 143 10.38 -5.36 3.01
CA PHE A 143 11.73 -4.85 2.78
C PHE A 143 11.77 -3.35 3.05
N VAL A 144 12.91 -2.89 3.55
CA VAL A 144 13.27 -1.48 3.73
C VAL A 144 14.63 -1.25 3.08
N TYR A 145 14.74 -0.23 2.25
CA TYR A 145 15.99 0.14 1.62
C TYR A 145 16.45 1.52 2.09
N PHE A 146 17.62 1.57 2.71
CA PHE A 146 18.26 2.80 3.20
C PHE A 146 19.20 3.33 2.13
N GLU A 147 18.75 4.32 1.36
CA GLU A 147 19.51 4.86 0.21
C GLU A 147 20.88 5.45 0.59
N ASN A 148 20.96 6.11 1.75
CA ASN A 148 22.18 6.77 2.20
C ASN A 148 23.35 5.80 2.46
N ILE A 149 23.05 4.57 2.86
CA ILE A 149 24.03 3.51 3.16
C ILE A 149 23.90 2.30 2.23
N GLN A 150 23.05 2.39 1.20
CA GLN A 150 22.75 1.33 0.22
C GLN A 150 22.46 -0.04 0.87
N THR A 151 21.71 -0.03 1.96
CA THR A 151 21.47 -1.23 2.78
C THR A 151 20.03 -1.68 2.65
N LEU A 152 19.84 -2.96 2.29
CA LEU A 152 18.55 -3.64 2.31
C LEU A 152 18.38 -4.36 3.65
N ALA A 153 17.20 -4.23 4.23
CA ALA A 153 16.83 -4.88 5.48
C ALA A 153 15.36 -5.37 5.44
N ILE A 154 15.00 -6.23 6.38
CA ILE A 154 13.62 -6.70 6.58
C ILE A 154 13.07 -6.10 7.87
N ARG A 155 11.96 -5.38 7.76
CA ARG A 155 11.19 -4.85 8.88
C ARG A 155 10.12 -5.85 9.31
N ASN A 156 9.88 -5.98 10.61
CA ASN A 156 8.92 -6.90 11.20
C ASN A 156 9.03 -8.34 10.66
N PRO A 157 10.18 -9.02 10.74
CA PRO A 157 10.38 -10.34 10.14
C PRO A 157 9.40 -11.38 10.70
N ASN A 158 9.04 -12.38 9.89
CA ASN A 158 8.17 -13.50 10.25
C ASN A 158 6.73 -13.09 10.64
N ARG A 159 6.20 -12.01 10.04
CA ARG A 159 4.82 -11.56 10.23
C ARG A 159 3.97 -11.64 8.95
N ASP A 160 4.52 -12.22 7.91
CA ASP A 160 3.85 -12.45 6.63
C ASP A 160 3.04 -13.75 6.58
N GLN A 161 2.23 -13.91 5.55
CA GLN A 161 1.38 -15.06 5.23
C GLN A 161 0.49 -15.52 6.41
N ARG A 162 -0.15 -14.55 7.06
CA ARG A 162 -1.06 -14.82 8.19
C ARG A 162 -2.09 -13.73 8.39
N TYR A 163 -3.16 -14.07 9.08
CA TYR A 163 -4.07 -13.07 9.62
C TYR A 163 -3.36 -12.21 10.67
N THR A 164 -3.64 -10.91 10.63
CA THR A 164 -2.97 -9.93 11.47
C THR A 164 -3.93 -8.80 11.86
N TYR A 165 -3.54 -8.00 12.84
CA TYR A 165 -4.30 -6.82 13.24
C TYR A 165 -3.93 -5.54 12.47
N ARG A 166 -2.84 -5.54 11.71
CA ARG A 166 -2.37 -4.41 10.90
C ARG A 166 -1.43 -4.88 9.80
N VAL A 167 -1.31 -4.04 8.79
CA VAL A 167 -0.28 -4.09 7.75
C VAL A 167 0.30 -2.68 7.56
N GLU A 168 1.41 -2.55 6.84
CA GLU A 168 2.00 -1.25 6.52
C GLU A 168 1.08 -0.46 5.59
N GLY A 169 0.91 0.83 5.90
CA GLY A 169 -0.07 1.69 5.25
C GLY A 169 0.09 1.83 3.74
N SER A 170 1.34 1.87 3.26
CA SER A 170 1.66 1.91 1.83
C SER A 170 1.32 0.61 1.07
N THR A 171 0.94 -0.46 1.79
CA THR A 171 0.69 -1.78 1.17
C THR A 171 -0.78 -2.20 1.20
N LEU A 172 -1.68 -1.32 1.63
CA LEU A 172 -3.10 -1.64 1.78
C LEU A 172 -3.77 -1.96 0.45
N ILE A 173 -4.38 -3.14 0.37
CA ILE A 173 -5.29 -3.58 -0.71
C ILE A 173 -6.62 -3.94 -0.06
N ILE A 174 -7.69 -3.23 -0.40
CA ILE A 174 -8.94 -3.20 0.37
C ILE A 174 -10.12 -3.49 -0.56
N LYS A 175 -11.02 -4.40 -0.17
CA LYS A 175 -12.32 -4.54 -0.83
C LYS A 175 -13.13 -3.27 -0.59
N LYS A 176 -13.64 -2.65 -1.64
CA LYS A 176 -14.29 -1.33 -1.58
C LYS A 176 -15.49 -1.28 -0.63
N ASN A 177 -16.21 -2.40 -0.46
CA ASN A 177 -17.33 -2.48 0.47
C ASN A 177 -16.95 -2.25 1.94
N VAL A 178 -15.68 -2.40 2.32
CA VAL A 178 -15.17 -2.02 3.66
C VAL A 178 -15.46 -0.55 3.95
N PHE A 179 -15.39 0.31 2.91
CA PHE A 179 -15.60 1.76 3.06
C PHE A 179 -17.07 2.16 3.31
N GLU A 180 -18.01 1.23 3.27
CA GLU A 180 -19.38 1.46 3.73
C GLU A 180 -19.42 1.63 5.25
N LYS A 181 -18.55 0.92 5.99
CA LYS A 181 -18.48 0.95 7.45
C LYS A 181 -17.29 1.73 8.00
N VAL A 182 -16.12 1.61 7.37
CA VAL A 182 -14.86 2.20 7.86
C VAL A 182 -14.30 3.18 6.84
N LYS A 183 -13.80 4.30 7.32
CA LYS A 183 -13.12 5.33 6.50
C LYS A 183 -11.81 5.74 7.17
N PHE A 184 -10.85 6.19 6.36
CA PHE A 184 -9.66 6.83 6.91
C PHE A 184 -10.06 8.03 7.78
N LYS A 185 -9.46 8.15 8.96
CA LYS A 185 -9.68 9.30 9.84
C LYS A 185 -9.02 10.56 9.29
N LYS A 186 -9.50 11.72 9.71
CA LYS A 186 -8.93 13.03 9.36
C LYS A 186 -7.57 13.23 10.05
N LEU A 187 -6.56 12.53 9.57
CA LEU A 187 -5.20 12.51 10.08
C LEU A 187 -4.20 12.62 8.93
N ASN A 188 -3.05 13.23 9.19
CA ASN A 188 -1.90 13.29 8.29
C ASN A 188 -0.84 12.22 8.63
N LEU A 189 -0.95 11.58 9.80
CA LEU A 189 -0.05 10.52 10.25
C LEU A 189 -0.84 9.52 11.09
N GLY A 190 -0.65 8.22 10.80
CA GLY A 190 -1.31 7.12 11.51
C GLY A 190 -2.76 6.87 11.08
N GLU A 191 -3.21 7.48 9.98
CA GLU A 191 -4.52 7.24 9.37
C GLU A 191 -4.71 5.77 8.97
N ASP A 192 -3.64 5.11 8.53
CA ASP A 192 -3.55 3.70 8.15
C ASP A 192 -3.64 2.76 9.35
N ALA A 193 -2.88 3.06 10.41
CA ALA A 193 -2.93 2.28 11.65
C ALA A 193 -4.31 2.37 12.31
N GLN A 194 -4.92 3.56 12.32
CA GLN A 194 -6.26 3.75 12.83
C GLN A 194 -7.30 3.06 11.95
N PHE A 195 -7.13 3.09 10.61
CA PHE A 195 -7.99 2.37 9.67
C PHE A 195 -7.98 0.86 9.94
N CYS A 196 -6.80 0.24 10.07
CA CYS A 196 -6.69 -1.18 10.42
C CYS A 196 -7.38 -1.49 11.74
N LYS A 197 -7.20 -0.65 12.77
CA LYS A 197 -7.82 -0.81 14.08
C LYS A 197 -9.36 -0.73 14.01
N ASP A 198 -9.88 0.20 13.22
CA ASP A 198 -11.32 0.36 13.03
C ASP A 198 -11.91 -0.79 12.21
N CYS A 199 -11.18 -1.31 11.20
CA CYS A 199 -11.58 -2.51 10.45
C CYS A 199 -11.70 -3.74 11.35
N ILE A 200 -10.75 -3.97 12.27
CA ILE A 200 -10.83 -5.09 13.23
C ILE A 200 -12.06 -4.95 14.14
N LYS A 201 -12.40 -3.73 14.59
CA LYS A 201 -13.59 -3.49 15.41
C LYS A 201 -14.89 -3.82 14.67
N GLU A 202 -14.91 -3.59 13.35
CA GLU A 202 -16.02 -3.92 12.46
C GLU A 202 -15.99 -5.38 11.98
N ASN A 203 -15.14 -6.23 12.59
CA ASN A 203 -14.98 -7.66 12.28
C ASN A 203 -14.47 -7.94 10.85
N PHE A 204 -13.75 -7.01 10.22
CA PHE A 204 -13.06 -7.28 8.97
C PHE A 204 -11.73 -7.99 9.24
N ASN A 205 -11.47 -9.05 8.48
CA ASN A 205 -10.22 -9.78 8.55
C ASN A 205 -9.15 -9.07 7.71
N ILE A 206 -7.95 -8.93 8.29
CA ILE A 206 -6.75 -8.42 7.64
C ILE A 206 -5.76 -9.57 7.47
N PHE A 207 -5.22 -9.74 6.26
CA PHE A 207 -4.23 -10.76 5.97
C PHE A 207 -2.93 -10.13 5.45
N SER A 208 -1.81 -10.49 6.09
CA SER A 208 -0.48 -10.13 5.61
C SER A 208 -0.05 -11.11 4.53
N THR A 209 0.15 -10.63 3.31
CA THR A 209 0.71 -11.40 2.20
C THR A 209 2.22 -11.61 2.42
N ASP A 210 2.92 -12.19 1.44
CA ASP A 210 4.38 -12.27 1.49
C ASP A 210 5.05 -10.88 1.46
N MET A 211 6.36 -10.81 1.72
CA MET A 211 7.10 -9.55 1.80
C MET A 211 7.63 -9.06 0.44
N PHE A 212 7.49 -9.82 -0.64
CA PHE A 212 8.11 -9.57 -1.93
C PHE A 212 7.36 -8.51 -2.77
N ASN A 213 8.01 -8.02 -3.83
CA ASN A 213 7.49 -7.03 -4.78
C ASN A 213 7.15 -5.66 -4.16
N PHE A 214 7.68 -5.34 -2.97
CA PHE A 214 7.52 -4.04 -2.33
C PHE A 214 8.76 -3.69 -1.51
N VAL A 215 9.16 -2.41 -1.55
CA VAL A 215 10.21 -1.86 -0.69
C VAL A 215 9.76 -0.52 -0.12
N TYR A 216 9.79 -0.42 1.20
CA TYR A 216 9.71 0.86 1.88
C TYR A 216 11.04 1.60 1.70
N MET A 217 11.00 2.73 0.99
CA MET A 217 12.20 3.50 0.65
C MET A 217 12.53 4.49 1.77
N ARG A 218 13.75 4.44 2.28
CA ARG A 218 14.31 5.45 3.20
C ARG A 218 15.29 6.32 2.45
N HIS A 219 14.76 7.44 1.92
CA HIS A 219 15.53 8.39 1.12
C HIS A 219 16.61 9.09 1.91
N LYS A 220 17.67 9.59 1.22
CA LYS A 220 18.81 10.27 1.84
C LYS A 220 18.42 11.46 2.72
N ASN A 221 17.39 12.20 2.31
CA ASN A 221 16.87 13.34 3.07
C ASN A 221 15.70 12.91 3.94
N ALA A 222 15.90 12.82 5.25
CA ALA A 222 14.87 12.43 6.22
C ALA A 222 13.64 13.38 6.20
N SER A 223 13.82 14.65 5.84
CA SER A 223 12.73 15.64 5.68
C SER A 223 11.72 15.28 4.59
N ASN A 224 12.05 14.33 3.72
CA ASN A 224 11.16 13.86 2.65
C ASN A 224 10.10 12.86 3.15
N HIS A 225 10.21 12.36 4.38
CA HIS A 225 9.27 11.40 4.93
C HIS A 225 8.27 12.04 5.87
N THR A 226 6.99 11.69 5.72
CA THR A 226 5.94 12.09 6.68
C THR A 226 6.20 11.45 8.06
N TRP A 227 6.69 10.21 8.07
CA TRP A 227 7.13 9.53 9.30
C TRP A 227 8.61 9.82 9.57
N ASN A 228 8.85 10.88 10.35
CA ASN A 228 10.19 11.38 10.65
C ASN A 228 10.88 10.57 11.78
N ILE A 229 11.13 9.26 11.52
CA ILE A 229 11.97 8.43 12.39
C ILE A 229 13.41 8.47 11.90
N ASP A 230 14.36 8.46 12.83
CA ASP A 230 15.77 8.35 12.52
C ASP A 230 16.12 7.01 11.85
N ASN A 231 16.96 7.05 10.79
CA ASN A 231 17.30 5.87 10.01
C ASN A 231 18.11 4.84 10.80
N ASP A 232 19.04 5.30 11.65
CA ASP A 232 19.89 4.41 12.47
C ASP A 232 19.04 3.76 13.57
N TYR A 233 18.07 4.51 14.10
CA TYR A 233 17.10 3.95 15.04
C TYR A 233 16.22 2.90 14.37
N LEU A 234 15.65 3.19 13.20
CA LEU A 234 14.81 2.23 12.47
C LEU A 234 15.59 0.95 12.11
N LEU A 235 16.84 1.10 11.67
CA LEU A 235 17.70 -0.01 11.25
C LEU A 235 17.91 -1.03 12.39
N LYS A 236 18.01 -0.57 13.66
CA LYS A 236 18.14 -1.45 14.83
C LYS A 236 16.99 -2.44 15.01
N TYR A 237 15.81 -2.11 14.48
CA TYR A 237 14.60 -2.96 14.54
C TYR A 237 14.38 -3.77 13.26
N CYS A 238 15.32 -3.71 12.32
CA CYS A 238 15.26 -4.46 11.07
C CYS A 238 16.30 -5.60 11.08
N LYS A 239 15.96 -6.68 10.39
CA LYS A 239 16.95 -7.73 10.08
C LYS A 239 17.71 -7.30 8.83
N VAL A 240 18.97 -6.89 8.99
CA VAL A 240 19.83 -6.46 7.89
C VAL A 240 20.12 -7.64 6.97
N ILE A 241 19.98 -7.43 5.65
CA ILE A 241 20.38 -8.38 4.60
C ILE A 241 21.82 -8.08 4.17
N GLY A 242 22.11 -6.81 3.88
CA GLY A 242 23.45 -6.35 3.49
C GLY A 242 23.41 -5.08 2.64
N LYS A 243 24.62 -4.67 2.21
CA LYS A 243 24.77 -3.59 1.23
C LYS A 243 24.44 -4.13 -0.15
N ILE A 244 23.44 -3.55 -0.80
CA ILE A 244 22.88 -4.01 -2.07
C ILE A 244 22.69 -2.78 -2.96
N GLU A 245 23.35 -2.72 -4.09
CA GLU A 245 23.17 -1.63 -5.08
C GLU A 245 21.82 -1.75 -5.81
N ASN A 246 21.46 -2.96 -6.23
CA ASN A 246 20.21 -3.22 -6.92
C ASN A 246 19.36 -4.22 -6.13
N PHE A 247 18.50 -3.70 -5.26
CA PHE A 247 17.61 -4.52 -4.43
C PHE A 247 16.54 -5.30 -5.22
N LYS A 248 16.23 -4.89 -6.46
CA LYS A 248 15.17 -5.52 -7.27
C LYS A 248 15.43 -7.00 -7.51
N THR A 249 16.70 -7.39 -7.64
CA THR A 249 17.09 -8.80 -7.84
C THR A 249 16.73 -9.71 -6.67
N ILE A 250 16.54 -9.14 -5.47
CA ILE A 250 16.16 -9.87 -4.26
C ILE A 250 14.66 -9.74 -3.99
N VAL A 251 14.10 -8.56 -4.25
CA VAL A 251 12.74 -8.19 -3.87
C VAL A 251 11.71 -8.68 -4.88
N ASP A 252 12.03 -8.59 -6.17
CA ASP A 252 11.07 -8.95 -7.22
C ASP A 252 10.94 -10.47 -7.35
N LYS A 253 9.73 -10.98 -7.16
CA LYS A 253 9.35 -12.36 -7.49
C LYS A 253 8.52 -12.40 -8.76
N TYR A 254 8.82 -13.38 -9.60
CA TYR A 254 8.14 -13.67 -10.86
C TYR A 254 7.11 -14.79 -10.72
#